data_7b87e2ade09c7635ab05311d0aa7a257
#
_entry.id   7b87e2ade09c7635ab05311d0aa7a257
#
_cell.length_a   1.000
_cell.length_b   1.000
_cell.length_c   1.000
_cell.angle_alpha   90.00
_cell.angle_beta   90.00
_cell.angle_gamma   90.00
#
_symmetry.space_group_name_H-M   'P 1'
#
loop_
_entity.id
_entity.type
_entity.pdbx_description
1 polymer ?
#
loop_
_entity_poly.entity_id
_entity_poly.type
_entity_poly.pdbx_seq_one_letter_code
_entity_poly.pdbx_strand_id
1 'polypeptide(L)'
;INMMNLNIADNGGAGAVVIGDQIKNLDKINLDSIQVEINLNGNVTEPYFKGEKRAGPVEAIKCIISEFKDNPVTFKKGDWFMTGSVIQPFKVNKGDKLKVDFRTLGKINVDFI
;
A
#
# COMPACT_ATOMS: atom_id res chain seq x y z
N ILE A 1 6.55 -26.31 2.94
CA ILE A 1 5.92 -25.16 3.63
C ILE A 1 4.99 -24.49 2.63
N ASN A 2 3.73 -24.33 3.01
CA ASN A 2 2.76 -23.64 2.17
C ASN A 2 3.13 -22.13 2.12
N MET A 3 3.23 -21.58 0.92
CA MET A 3 3.58 -20.15 0.72
C MET A 3 2.65 -19.20 1.48
N MET A 4 1.37 -19.57 1.62
CA MET A 4 0.42 -18.78 2.40
C MET A 4 0.80 -18.73 3.89
N ASN A 5 1.17 -19.86 4.47
CA ASN A 5 1.58 -19.91 5.88
C ASN A 5 2.87 -19.12 6.12
N LEU A 6 3.79 -19.15 5.15
CA LEU A 6 5.00 -18.34 5.22
C LEU A 6 4.70 -16.85 5.20
N ASN A 7 3.83 -16.40 4.32
CA ASN A 7 3.41 -14.99 4.25
C ASN A 7 2.72 -14.53 5.54
N ILE A 8 1.91 -15.38 6.16
CA ILE A 8 1.27 -15.04 7.45
C ILE A 8 2.34 -14.92 8.55
N ALA A 9 3.27 -15.86 8.61
CA ALA A 9 4.34 -15.86 9.61
C ALA A 9 5.30 -14.66 9.46
N ASP A 10 5.50 -14.19 8.22
CA ASP A 10 6.34 -13.05 7.87
C ASP A 10 5.56 -11.72 7.81
N ASN A 11 4.38 -11.66 8.40
CA ASN A 11 3.52 -10.47 8.40
C ASN A 11 3.32 -9.87 7.00
N GLY A 12 3.14 -10.72 5.99
CA GLY A 12 2.99 -10.31 4.59
C GLY A 12 4.27 -9.74 3.96
N GLY A 13 5.45 -10.05 4.50
CA GLY A 13 6.74 -9.51 4.06
C GLY A 13 6.96 -8.04 4.45
N ALA A 14 6.19 -7.53 5.41
CA ALA A 14 6.29 -6.14 5.82
C ALA A 14 7.53 -5.91 6.69
N GLY A 15 8.55 -5.25 6.12
CA GLY A 15 9.76 -4.85 6.85
C GLY A 15 9.72 -3.42 7.37
N ALA A 16 9.23 -2.49 6.55
CA ALA A 16 9.10 -1.08 6.90
C ALA A 16 7.99 -0.41 6.09
N VAL A 17 7.49 0.70 6.59
CA VAL A 17 6.48 1.54 5.91
C VAL A 17 7.00 2.96 5.83
N VAL A 18 6.94 3.55 4.64
CA VAL A 18 7.20 4.97 4.44
C VAL A 18 5.88 5.72 4.41
N ILE A 19 5.71 6.65 5.33
CA ILE A 19 4.48 7.42 5.49
C ILE A 19 4.68 8.79 4.87
N GLY A 20 3.80 9.14 3.93
CA GLY A 20 3.73 10.47 3.35
C GLY A 20 2.95 11.46 4.24
N ASP A 21 2.72 12.66 3.69
CA ASP A 21 1.94 13.68 4.37
C ASP A 21 0.49 13.26 4.58
N GLN A 22 -0.08 13.69 5.70
CA GLN A 22 -1.49 13.42 6.00
C GLN A 22 -2.41 14.22 5.08
N ILE A 23 -3.34 13.53 4.43
CA ILE A 23 -4.37 14.15 3.61
C ILE A 23 -5.58 14.46 4.46
N LYS A 24 -5.96 15.73 4.51
CA LYS A 24 -7.03 16.22 5.40
C LYS A 24 -8.43 16.11 4.82
N ASN A 25 -8.58 16.09 3.51
CA ASN A 25 -9.88 16.13 2.82
C ASN A 25 -10.06 14.93 1.90
N LEU A 26 -10.42 13.79 2.47
CA LEU A 26 -10.66 12.55 1.72
C LEU A 26 -12.01 12.51 0.98
N ASP A 27 -12.98 13.34 1.37
CA ASP A 27 -14.35 13.31 0.84
C ASP A 27 -14.45 13.52 -0.67
N LYS A 28 -13.43 14.17 -1.26
CA LYS A 28 -13.36 14.47 -2.69
C LYS A 28 -12.48 13.49 -3.48
N ILE A 29 -11.93 12.48 -2.81
CA ILE A 29 -10.96 11.56 -3.41
C ILE A 29 -11.58 10.19 -3.52
N ASN A 30 -11.68 9.69 -4.75
CA ASN A 30 -12.05 8.29 -4.97
C ASN A 30 -10.82 7.42 -4.76
N LEU A 31 -10.73 6.80 -3.58
CA LEU A 31 -9.61 5.93 -3.20
C LEU A 31 -9.48 4.69 -4.10
N ASP A 32 -10.57 4.23 -4.70
CA ASP A 32 -10.56 3.06 -5.58
C ASP A 32 -10.02 3.36 -6.99
N SER A 33 -9.92 4.65 -7.35
CA SER A 33 -9.40 5.10 -8.65
C SER A 33 -7.99 5.70 -8.58
N ILE A 34 -7.29 5.56 -7.47
CA ILE A 34 -5.94 6.09 -7.30
C ILE A 34 -5.00 5.48 -8.34
N GLN A 35 -4.29 6.35 -9.05
CA GLN A 35 -3.20 5.97 -9.94
C GLN A 35 -1.87 6.22 -9.26
N VAL A 36 -0.93 5.32 -9.47
CA VAL A 36 0.42 5.42 -8.92
C VAL A 36 1.43 5.36 -10.06
N GLU A 37 2.30 6.34 -10.11
CA GLU A 37 3.45 6.34 -11.00
C GLU A 37 4.70 6.07 -10.18
N ILE A 38 5.51 5.14 -10.67
CA ILE A 38 6.79 4.78 -10.06
C ILE A 38 7.91 5.28 -10.97
N ASN A 39 8.86 5.96 -10.37
CA ASN A 39 10.12 6.32 -11.01
C ASN A 39 11.27 5.76 -10.19
N LEU A 40 11.96 4.77 -10.76
CA LEU A 40 13.14 4.17 -10.16
C LEU A 40 14.37 4.63 -10.95
N ASN A 41 15.26 5.37 -10.30
CA ASN A 41 16.51 5.89 -10.89
C ASN A 41 16.30 6.72 -12.17
N GLY A 42 15.22 7.48 -12.27
CA GLY A 42 14.87 8.25 -13.45
C GLY A 42 14.03 7.50 -14.48
N ASN A 43 13.88 6.18 -14.36
CA ASN A 43 13.06 5.38 -15.25
C ASN A 43 11.64 5.29 -14.71
N VAL A 44 10.68 5.77 -15.50
CA VAL A 44 9.26 5.66 -15.16
C VAL A 44 8.80 4.26 -15.52
N THR A 45 8.30 3.55 -14.53
CA THR A 45 7.66 2.25 -14.70
C THR A 45 6.20 2.39 -14.30
N GLU A 46 5.33 1.71 -15.01
CA GLU A 46 3.90 1.65 -14.68
C GLU A 46 3.52 0.24 -14.16
N PRO A 47 4.09 -0.22 -13.05
CA PRO A 47 3.77 -1.54 -12.50
C PRO A 47 2.50 -1.47 -11.64
N TYR A 48 1.42 -0.91 -12.15
CA TYR A 48 0.17 -0.85 -11.39
C TYR A 48 -0.83 -1.92 -11.82
N PHE A 49 -1.64 -2.36 -10.88
CA PHE A 49 -2.76 -3.24 -11.17
C PHE A 49 -3.89 -2.45 -11.83
N LYS A 50 -4.37 -2.93 -12.96
CA LYS A 50 -5.53 -2.38 -13.66
C LYS A 50 -6.77 -3.23 -13.42
N GLY A 51 -7.92 -2.57 -13.29
CA GLY A 51 -9.22 -3.24 -13.26
C GLY A 51 -9.43 -4.14 -12.05
N GLU A 52 -10.04 -5.30 -12.27
CA GLU A 52 -10.48 -6.24 -11.23
C GLU A 52 -9.37 -6.80 -10.34
N LYS A 53 -8.13 -6.72 -10.76
CA LYS A 53 -6.98 -7.21 -9.98
C LYS A 53 -6.56 -6.27 -8.84
N ARG A 54 -7.15 -5.08 -8.79
CA ARG A 54 -6.85 -4.12 -7.74
C ARG A 54 -7.80 -4.30 -6.56
N ALA A 55 -7.24 -4.51 -5.37
CA ALA A 55 -8.02 -4.44 -4.15
C ALA A 55 -8.44 -2.99 -3.87
N GLY A 56 -9.72 -2.71 -3.76
CA GLY A 56 -10.23 -1.42 -3.32
C GLY A 56 -9.88 -1.20 -1.84
N PRO A 57 -9.22 -0.10 -1.47
CA PRO A 57 -8.80 0.13 -0.09
C PRO A 57 -9.98 0.21 0.89
N VAL A 58 -11.10 0.78 0.47
CA VAL A 58 -12.31 0.88 1.30
C VAL A 58 -12.92 -0.51 1.55
N GLU A 59 -13.03 -1.33 0.52
CA GLU A 59 -13.54 -2.70 0.65
C GLU A 59 -12.61 -3.59 1.48
N ALA A 60 -11.30 -3.42 1.35
CA ALA A 60 -10.33 -4.13 2.18
C ALA A 60 -10.51 -3.81 3.68
N ILE A 61 -10.74 -2.55 4.04
CA ILE A 61 -11.00 -2.14 5.43
C ILE A 61 -12.34 -2.70 5.92
N LYS A 62 -13.40 -2.64 5.11
CA LYS A 62 -14.70 -3.22 5.47
C LYS A 62 -14.60 -4.72 5.70
N CYS A 63 -13.87 -5.44 4.85
CA CYS A 63 -13.62 -6.87 5.00
C CYS A 63 -12.93 -7.18 6.32
N ILE A 64 -11.84 -6.47 6.64
CA ILE A 64 -11.11 -6.67 7.90
C ILE A 64 -12.03 -6.41 9.10
N ILE A 65 -12.77 -5.32 9.12
CA ILE A 65 -13.69 -4.98 10.22
C ILE A 65 -14.77 -6.07 10.37
N SER A 66 -15.30 -6.58 9.27
CA SER A 66 -16.32 -7.65 9.29
C SER A 66 -15.75 -8.97 9.82
N GLU A 67 -14.58 -9.38 9.36
CA GLU A 67 -13.93 -10.64 9.78
C GLU A 67 -13.55 -10.64 11.26
N PHE A 68 -13.19 -9.48 11.80
CA PHE A 68 -12.79 -9.34 13.20
C PHE A 68 -13.91 -8.91 14.14
N LYS A 69 -15.16 -8.86 13.66
CA LYS A 69 -16.32 -8.43 14.44
C LYS A 69 -16.53 -9.26 15.72
N ASP A 70 -16.26 -10.56 15.64
CA ASP A 70 -16.41 -11.51 16.76
C ASP A 70 -15.05 -11.94 17.36
N ASN A 71 -14.00 -11.22 17.02
CA ASN A 71 -12.63 -11.52 17.43
C ASN A 71 -12.16 -10.54 18.51
N PRO A 72 -11.29 -10.95 19.46
CA PRO A 72 -10.75 -10.05 20.48
C PRO A 72 -9.86 -8.92 19.96
N VAL A 73 -9.54 -8.90 18.68
CA VAL A 73 -8.81 -7.79 18.07
C VAL A 73 -9.71 -6.57 17.96
N THR A 74 -9.40 -5.53 18.70
CA THR A 74 -10.11 -4.24 18.64
C THR A 74 -9.28 -3.22 17.89
N PHE A 75 -9.87 -2.60 16.86
CA PHE A 75 -9.25 -1.48 16.15
C PHE A 75 -9.45 -0.17 16.91
N LYS A 76 -8.41 0.63 17.01
CA LYS A 76 -8.40 1.89 17.76
C LYS A 76 -8.08 3.05 16.84
N LYS A 77 -8.49 4.24 17.21
CA LYS A 77 -8.07 5.46 16.56
C LYS A 77 -6.53 5.58 16.62
N GLY A 78 -5.89 5.71 15.48
CA GLY A 78 -4.44 5.76 15.34
C GLY A 78 -3.82 4.46 14.81
N ASP A 79 -4.59 3.39 14.69
CA ASP A 79 -4.12 2.16 14.06
C ASP A 79 -3.90 2.38 12.55
N TRP A 80 -2.90 1.70 12.02
CA TRP A 80 -2.54 1.75 10.60
C TRP A 80 -3.02 0.49 9.89
N PHE A 81 -3.60 0.67 8.73
CA PHE A 81 -4.04 -0.42 7.88
C PHE A 81 -3.30 -0.42 6.55
N MET A 82 -2.72 -1.55 6.20
CA MET A 82 -2.21 -1.78 4.86
C MET A 82 -3.31 -2.47 4.03
N THR A 83 -3.92 -1.73 3.13
CA THR A 83 -5.09 -2.18 2.36
C THR A 83 -4.74 -2.98 1.10
N GLY A 84 -3.51 -3.43 0.98
CA GLY A 84 -3.00 -4.13 -0.18
C GLY A 84 -2.26 -3.21 -1.16
N SER A 85 -1.58 -3.82 -2.12
CA SER A 85 -0.74 -3.11 -3.08
C SER A 85 -1.53 -2.66 -4.28
N VAL A 86 -1.33 -1.41 -4.71
CA VAL A 86 -1.82 -0.89 -6.00
C VAL A 86 -0.85 -1.16 -7.15
N ILE A 87 0.36 -1.62 -6.83
CA ILE A 87 1.43 -1.95 -7.77
C ILE A 87 1.97 -3.35 -7.47
N GLN A 88 2.57 -3.98 -8.47
CA GLN A 88 3.31 -5.21 -8.23
C GLN A 88 4.60 -4.94 -7.46
N PRO A 89 5.02 -5.83 -6.55
CA PRO A 89 6.31 -5.74 -5.90
C PRO A 89 7.44 -5.76 -6.94
N PHE A 90 8.43 -4.92 -6.74
CA PHE A 90 9.65 -4.89 -7.56
C PHE A 90 10.89 -4.85 -6.67
N LYS A 91 11.99 -5.31 -7.22
CA LYS A 91 13.25 -5.36 -6.50
C LYS A 91 13.93 -4.00 -6.50
N VAL A 92 14.48 -3.62 -5.35
CA VAL A 92 15.33 -2.46 -5.17
C VAL A 92 16.69 -2.88 -4.62
N ASN A 93 17.71 -2.08 -4.86
CA ASN A 93 19.08 -2.34 -4.39
C ASN A 93 19.58 -1.12 -3.61
N LYS A 94 20.65 -1.33 -2.87
CA LYS A 94 21.39 -0.23 -2.25
C LYS A 94 21.82 0.79 -3.30
N GLY A 95 21.59 2.07 -3.04
CA GLY A 95 21.88 3.19 -3.93
C GLY A 95 20.74 3.60 -4.85
N ASP A 96 19.66 2.80 -4.92
CA ASP A 96 18.49 3.15 -5.73
C ASP A 96 17.75 4.36 -5.15
N LYS A 97 17.17 5.15 -6.04
CA LYS A 97 16.30 6.30 -5.72
C LYS A 97 14.92 6.06 -6.28
N LEU A 98 13.96 5.96 -5.40
CA LEU A 98 12.56 5.72 -5.73
C LEU A 98 11.75 6.99 -5.53
N LYS A 99 10.96 7.35 -6.55
CA LYS A 99 9.92 8.38 -6.44
C LYS A 99 8.58 7.73 -6.73
N VAL A 100 7.63 7.90 -5.84
CA VAL A 100 6.26 7.40 -5.97
C VAL A 100 5.33 8.59 -6.05
N ASP A 101 4.60 8.73 -7.14
CA ASP A 101 3.63 9.79 -7.36
C ASP A 101 2.20 9.21 -7.27
N PHE A 102 1.50 9.54 -6.21
CA PHE A 102 0.09 9.17 -5.99
C PHE A 102 -0.88 10.22 -6.55
N ARG A 103 -0.42 11.08 -7.43
CA ARG A 103 -1.20 12.16 -8.05
C ARG A 103 -1.75 13.13 -6.99
N THR A 104 -3.06 13.19 -6.83
CA THR A 104 -3.73 14.09 -5.86
C THR A 104 -3.40 13.79 -4.40
N LEU A 105 -2.87 12.60 -4.10
CA LEU A 105 -2.50 12.20 -2.75
C LEU A 105 -1.06 12.58 -2.37
N GLY A 106 -0.29 13.15 -3.31
CA GLY A 106 1.08 13.58 -3.04
C GLY A 106 2.13 12.62 -3.56
N LYS A 107 3.37 12.87 -3.14
CA LYS A 107 4.56 12.14 -3.62
C LYS A 107 5.42 11.68 -2.46
N ILE A 108 6.05 10.55 -2.63
CA ILE A 108 7.02 10.00 -1.69
C ILE A 108 8.34 9.80 -2.42
N ASN A 109 9.44 10.18 -1.79
CA ASN A 109 10.79 9.90 -2.26
C ASN A 109 11.52 9.03 -1.24
N VAL A 110 12.19 7.99 -1.70
CA VAL A 110 12.96 7.07 -0.87
C VAL A 110 14.33 6.85 -1.49
N ASP A 111 15.38 7.03 -0.70
CA ASP A 111 16.75 6.68 -1.06
C ASP A 111 17.14 5.40 -0.32
N PHE A 112 17.54 4.36 -1.05
CA PHE A 112 18.00 3.09 -0.48
C PHE A 112 19.49 3.16 -0.20
N ILE A 113 19.89 3.30 1.05
CA ILE A 113 21.27 3.47 1.52
C ILE A 113 21.90 2.18 2.05
#